data_b962c62be5a94c28352fdde2d3d0babc
#
_entry.id   b962c62be5a94c28352fdde2d3d0babc
#
_cell.length_a   1.000
_cell.length_b   1.000
_cell.length_c   1.000
_cell.angle_alpha   90.00
_cell.angle_beta   90.00
_cell.angle_gamma   90.00
#
_symmetry.space_group_name_H-M   'P 1'
#
loop_
_entity.id
_entity.type
_entity.pdbx_description
1 polymer ?
#
loop_
_entity_poly.entity_id
_entity_poly.type
_entity_poly.pdbx_seq_one_letter_code
_entity_poly.pdbx_strand_id
1 'polypeptide(L)'
;MGISLPFFYSDNGVLNKAARIATGDIAGNCHPYKAGLLEEEEICLMAGLDYVTPWTRDTSINAMHAMCFFDSNIVRNSLISVCCSKDGKNIAGGDYWDSIIWAMGAWQYLSLNDDAEFRAFAYDVIKNTLAKFEAEELDSDGLFMGGAVYGDGIAAYPDKYAKTENHGTNIMNWPAANPDKRSKKGFGVPMKTLSTNCVYYAAYIIAGKLAEQLGEDSSEYIAKAQKTKDAVNKNFWNEKTGRYDYLFDDTERCDHSEALGLSFAMLFGIADDAKCESIIKNTYVTDHGIPCVWPSFSRYRIGNDYGRHSGAVWPHAEGFWAVANLRKGNIAGFEKELFSLAHKAVRDLQFAEIYHPVTGEVYGGLQEKAKEGFFLWKSCQKQSWSATAFWAMIIYGIAGIEITDTSIIIKPYLPISVNHAELKNLTVGDAQISIKIDRDSDAPKTIEIPKNLKGKQSYNLSV
;
A
#
# COMPACT_ATOMS: atom_id res chain seq x y z
N MET A 1 -20.70 -8.48 -21.89
CA MET A 1 -21.58 -8.62 -20.69
C MET A 1 -21.02 -7.65 -19.66
N GLY A 2 -21.83 -6.73 -19.14
CA GLY A 2 -21.35 -5.77 -18.15
C GLY A 2 -20.91 -6.48 -16.88
N ILE A 3 -19.67 -6.27 -16.47
CA ILE A 3 -19.16 -6.71 -15.18
C ILE A 3 -19.98 -5.96 -14.12
N SER A 4 -20.59 -6.69 -13.20
CA SER A 4 -21.33 -6.11 -12.08
C SER A 4 -20.30 -5.68 -11.02
N LEU A 5 -20.08 -4.37 -10.85
CA LEU A 5 -19.15 -3.84 -9.87
C LEU A 5 -19.51 -4.28 -8.44
N PRO A 6 -18.52 -4.40 -7.56
CA PRO A 6 -18.76 -4.63 -6.14
C PRO A 6 -19.69 -3.59 -5.55
N PHE A 7 -20.58 -4.05 -4.68
CA PHE A 7 -21.57 -3.23 -4.01
C PHE A 7 -21.59 -3.52 -2.52
N PHE A 8 -21.61 -2.46 -1.71
CA PHE A 8 -21.73 -2.53 -0.27
C PHE A 8 -23.00 -1.83 0.20
N TYR A 9 -23.71 -2.49 1.10
CA TYR A 9 -24.87 -1.95 1.81
C TYR A 9 -24.80 -2.33 3.29
N SER A 10 -25.24 -1.44 4.16
CA SER A 10 -25.40 -1.69 5.60
C SER A 10 -26.54 -0.83 6.15
N ASP A 11 -26.86 -0.97 7.42
CA ASP A 11 -27.76 -0.06 8.13
C ASP A 11 -27.09 1.28 8.52
N ASN A 12 -25.84 1.52 8.12
CA ASN A 12 -25.12 2.78 8.30
C ASN A 12 -25.05 3.59 6.99
N GLY A 13 -25.78 4.71 6.95
CA GLY A 13 -25.89 5.56 5.75
C GLY A 13 -24.57 6.21 5.31
N VAL A 14 -23.63 6.50 6.24
CA VAL A 14 -22.34 7.11 5.93
C VAL A 14 -21.47 6.11 5.18
N LEU A 15 -21.36 4.88 5.68
CA LEU A 15 -20.58 3.82 5.03
C LEU A 15 -21.15 3.51 3.64
N ASN A 16 -22.48 3.45 3.49
CA ASN A 16 -23.13 3.20 2.20
C ASN A 16 -22.83 4.30 1.18
N LYS A 17 -22.85 5.56 1.61
CA LYS A 17 -22.54 6.70 0.72
C LYS A 17 -21.06 6.71 0.35
N ALA A 18 -20.17 6.49 1.31
CA ALA A 18 -18.73 6.41 1.06
C ALA A 18 -18.38 5.28 0.08
N ALA A 19 -18.97 4.08 0.24
CA ALA A 19 -18.75 2.96 -0.67
C ALA A 19 -19.19 3.27 -2.12
N ARG A 20 -20.33 3.94 -2.31
CA ARG A 20 -20.78 4.38 -3.65
C ARG A 20 -19.81 5.40 -4.27
N ILE A 21 -19.33 6.37 -3.46
CA ILE A 21 -18.35 7.35 -3.92
C ILE A 21 -17.05 6.64 -4.32
N ALA A 22 -16.54 5.73 -3.47
CA ALA A 22 -15.31 4.97 -3.76
C ALA A 22 -15.43 4.16 -5.06
N THR A 23 -16.55 3.44 -5.25
CA THR A 23 -16.80 2.69 -6.49
C THR A 23 -16.86 3.62 -7.70
N GLY A 24 -17.47 4.80 -7.57
CA GLY A 24 -17.54 5.80 -8.63
C GLY A 24 -16.16 6.38 -8.99
N ASP A 25 -15.33 6.68 -7.99
CA ASP A 25 -13.97 7.19 -8.19
C ASP A 25 -13.08 6.13 -8.86
N ILE A 26 -13.13 4.87 -8.42
CA ILE A 26 -12.41 3.75 -9.05
C ILE A 26 -12.85 3.57 -10.50
N ALA A 27 -14.14 3.46 -10.76
CA ALA A 27 -14.67 3.25 -12.11
C ALA A 27 -14.35 4.42 -13.04
N GLY A 28 -14.38 5.65 -12.53
CA GLY A 28 -14.04 6.86 -13.27
C GLY A 28 -12.56 6.98 -13.65
N ASN A 29 -11.67 6.24 -13.00
CA ASN A 29 -10.23 6.22 -13.28
C ASN A 29 -9.79 5.01 -14.14
N CYS A 30 -10.71 4.16 -14.58
CA CYS A 30 -10.40 3.06 -15.50
C CYS A 30 -10.44 3.57 -16.94
N HIS A 31 -9.29 3.59 -17.61
CA HIS A 31 -9.15 4.14 -18.97
C HIS A 31 -8.34 3.21 -19.87
N PRO A 32 -8.57 3.27 -21.20
CA PRO A 32 -7.68 2.68 -22.19
C PRO A 32 -6.26 3.21 -22.03
N TYR A 33 -5.28 2.31 -22.01
CA TYR A 33 -3.88 2.66 -21.82
C TYR A 33 -2.97 1.64 -22.49
N LYS A 34 -1.87 2.12 -23.07
CA LYS A 34 -0.83 1.29 -23.65
C LYS A 34 0.54 1.82 -23.24
N ALA A 35 1.26 1.07 -22.47
CA ALA A 35 2.64 1.36 -22.07
C ALA A 35 3.33 0.10 -21.53
N GLY A 36 4.61 0.24 -21.21
CA GLY A 36 5.41 -0.84 -20.61
C GLY A 36 5.48 -2.06 -21.51
N LEU A 37 5.07 -3.20 -20.99
CA LEU A 37 5.04 -4.47 -21.71
C LEU A 37 3.63 -4.87 -22.19
N LEU A 38 2.66 -3.95 -22.20
CA LEU A 38 1.38 -4.21 -22.86
C LEU A 38 1.55 -4.24 -24.39
N GLU A 39 1.11 -5.32 -25.00
CA GLU A 39 1.17 -5.50 -26.46
C GLU A 39 0.12 -4.63 -27.16
N GLU A 40 -1.07 -4.54 -26.58
CA GLU A 40 -2.21 -3.78 -27.12
C GLU A 40 -2.71 -2.74 -26.09
N GLU A 41 -3.60 -1.85 -26.55
CA GLU A 41 -4.31 -0.93 -25.67
C GLU A 41 -5.33 -1.71 -24.82
N GLU A 42 -5.20 -1.59 -23.50
CA GLU A 42 -6.02 -2.29 -22.52
C GLU A 42 -6.58 -1.33 -21.48
N ILE A 43 -7.66 -1.71 -20.81
CA ILE A 43 -8.16 -0.92 -19.69
C ILE A 43 -7.23 -1.08 -18.50
N CYS A 44 -6.72 0.06 -17.99
CA CYS A 44 -5.89 0.15 -16.79
C CYS A 44 -6.51 1.13 -15.79
N LEU A 45 -6.16 0.99 -14.51
CA LEU A 45 -6.55 1.91 -13.46
C LEU A 45 -5.51 3.03 -13.34
N MET A 46 -5.92 4.26 -13.62
CA MET A 46 -5.08 5.45 -13.39
C MET A 46 -4.97 5.75 -11.89
N ALA A 47 -3.91 6.44 -11.50
CA ALA A 47 -3.68 6.79 -10.10
C ALA A 47 -4.77 7.69 -9.50
N GLY A 48 -5.37 8.57 -10.28
CA GLY A 48 -6.44 9.47 -9.89
C GLY A 48 -6.86 10.37 -11.02
N LEU A 49 -7.83 11.25 -10.78
CA LEU A 49 -8.43 12.11 -11.82
C LEU A 49 -7.42 12.99 -12.57
N ASP A 50 -6.39 13.46 -11.86
CA ASP A 50 -5.37 14.37 -12.44
C ASP A 50 -4.19 13.59 -13.06
N TYR A 51 -4.19 12.25 -13.01
CA TYR A 51 -3.15 11.39 -13.55
C TYR A 51 -3.58 10.69 -14.83
N VAL A 52 -2.63 10.54 -15.72
CA VAL A 52 -2.82 9.85 -17.04
C VAL A 52 -2.03 8.53 -17.12
N THR A 53 -1.53 8.07 -15.99
CA THR A 53 -0.72 6.85 -15.88
C THR A 53 -1.07 6.03 -14.64
N PRO A 54 -0.91 4.67 -14.69
CA PRO A 54 -1.09 3.78 -13.54
C PRO A 54 0.14 3.80 -12.69
N TRP A 55 0.91 4.54 -12.35
CA TRP A 55 2.14 4.48 -11.54
C TRP A 55 2.37 3.15 -10.80
N THR A 56 3.59 2.68 -10.68
CA THR A 56 3.93 1.36 -10.10
C THR A 56 3.45 1.21 -8.66
N ARG A 57 3.65 2.22 -7.82
CA ARG A 57 3.16 2.22 -6.43
C ARG A 57 1.66 2.14 -6.36
N ASP A 58 0.98 3.01 -7.12
CA ASP A 58 -0.48 3.10 -7.14
C ASP A 58 -1.09 1.79 -7.63
N THR A 59 -0.57 1.22 -8.72
CA THR A 59 -1.01 -0.06 -9.25
C THR A 59 -0.92 -1.17 -8.20
N SER A 60 0.20 -1.27 -7.53
CA SER A 60 0.45 -2.31 -6.52
C SER A 60 -0.41 -2.12 -5.27
N ILE A 61 -0.51 -0.90 -4.76
CA ILE A 61 -1.32 -0.58 -3.58
C ILE A 61 -2.81 -0.78 -3.88
N ASN A 62 -3.29 -0.36 -5.05
CA ASN A 62 -4.67 -0.59 -5.48
C ASN A 62 -5.00 -2.09 -5.57
N ALA A 63 -4.08 -2.91 -6.12
CA ALA A 63 -4.22 -4.36 -6.17
C ALA A 63 -4.31 -4.97 -4.77
N MET A 64 -3.39 -4.59 -3.86
CA MET A 64 -3.35 -5.07 -2.48
C MET A 64 -4.60 -4.67 -1.68
N HIS A 65 -5.12 -3.46 -1.90
CA HIS A 65 -6.28 -2.96 -1.19
C HIS A 65 -7.58 -3.64 -1.64
N ALA A 66 -7.99 -3.45 -2.88
CA ALA A 66 -9.31 -3.90 -3.27
C ALA A 66 -9.48 -4.24 -4.75
N MET A 67 -8.64 -3.70 -5.65
CA MET A 67 -8.92 -3.72 -7.08
C MET A 67 -9.01 -5.15 -7.64
N CYS A 68 -8.30 -6.12 -7.07
CA CYS A 68 -8.40 -7.53 -7.45
C CYS A 68 -9.81 -8.12 -7.26
N PHE A 69 -10.59 -7.57 -6.33
CA PHE A 69 -11.99 -7.97 -6.11
C PHE A 69 -12.97 -7.20 -7.00
N PHE A 70 -12.52 -6.16 -7.69
CA PHE A 70 -13.32 -5.40 -8.65
C PHE A 70 -13.20 -6.00 -10.05
N ASP A 71 -11.99 -6.03 -10.59
CA ASP A 71 -11.71 -6.54 -11.93
C ASP A 71 -10.25 -6.99 -12.03
N SER A 72 -10.06 -8.31 -12.09
CA SER A 72 -8.74 -8.93 -12.18
C SER A 72 -8.01 -8.59 -13.48
N ASN A 73 -8.72 -8.39 -14.60
CA ASN A 73 -8.09 -8.06 -15.87
C ASN A 73 -7.49 -6.65 -15.82
N ILE A 74 -8.21 -5.68 -15.25
CA ILE A 74 -7.69 -4.31 -15.09
C ILE A 74 -6.44 -4.31 -14.21
N VAL A 75 -6.40 -5.13 -13.16
CA VAL A 75 -5.20 -5.28 -12.31
C VAL A 75 -4.05 -5.87 -13.10
N ARG A 76 -4.26 -6.98 -13.81
CA ARG A 76 -3.25 -7.63 -14.65
C ARG A 76 -2.66 -6.66 -15.67
N ASN A 77 -3.52 -5.96 -16.40
CA ASN A 77 -3.12 -4.99 -17.40
C ASN A 77 -2.32 -3.83 -16.79
N SER A 78 -2.79 -3.26 -15.68
CA SER A 78 -2.09 -2.20 -14.96
C SER A 78 -0.71 -2.66 -14.47
N LEU A 79 -0.58 -3.88 -13.95
CA LEU A 79 0.70 -4.45 -13.51
C LEU A 79 1.67 -4.63 -14.70
N ILE A 80 1.20 -5.11 -15.85
CA ILE A 80 2.03 -5.27 -17.05
C ILE A 80 2.45 -3.91 -17.60
N SER A 81 1.55 -2.91 -17.58
CA SER A 81 1.79 -1.57 -18.14
C SER A 81 2.92 -0.79 -17.45
N VAL A 82 3.27 -1.16 -16.23
CA VAL A 82 4.36 -0.50 -15.46
C VAL A 82 5.66 -1.30 -15.47
N CYS A 83 5.73 -2.42 -16.20
CA CYS A 83 6.95 -3.20 -16.41
C CYS A 83 7.70 -2.72 -17.64
N CYS A 84 9.00 -2.96 -17.69
CA CYS A 84 9.84 -2.68 -18.85
C CYS A 84 10.86 -3.80 -19.07
N SER A 85 11.39 -3.89 -20.30
CA SER A 85 12.50 -4.77 -20.62
C SER A 85 13.80 -3.97 -20.64
N LYS A 86 14.80 -4.41 -19.87
CA LYS A 86 16.12 -3.82 -19.84
C LYS A 86 17.16 -4.93 -19.99
N ASP A 87 18.06 -4.78 -20.97
CA ASP A 87 19.09 -5.75 -21.29
C ASP A 87 18.54 -7.18 -21.50
N GLY A 88 17.37 -7.29 -22.13
CA GLY A 88 16.67 -8.56 -22.39
C GLY A 88 15.99 -9.19 -21.17
N LYS A 89 15.92 -8.49 -20.04
CA LYS A 89 15.27 -8.94 -18.80
C LYS A 89 14.04 -8.07 -18.51
N ASN A 90 12.93 -8.68 -18.19
CA ASN A 90 11.76 -7.97 -17.72
C ASN A 90 11.95 -7.58 -16.26
N ILE A 91 11.69 -6.32 -15.94
CA ILE A 91 11.77 -5.74 -14.59
C ILE A 91 10.55 -4.86 -14.32
N ALA A 92 10.22 -4.68 -13.06
CA ALA A 92 9.27 -3.66 -12.65
C ALA A 92 9.88 -2.27 -12.88
N GLY A 93 9.13 -1.39 -13.55
CA GLY A 93 9.44 0.02 -13.65
C GLY A 93 9.09 0.77 -12.36
N GLY A 94 9.19 2.08 -12.39
CA GLY A 94 8.84 2.97 -11.28
C GLY A 94 10.01 3.87 -10.87
N ASP A 95 9.75 4.71 -9.88
CA ASP A 95 10.78 5.45 -9.19
C ASP A 95 11.62 4.46 -8.40
N TYR A 96 12.89 4.68 -8.40
CA TYR A 96 13.96 3.78 -8.08
C TYR A 96 13.64 2.65 -7.06
N TRP A 97 13.47 2.96 -5.78
CA TRP A 97 13.23 1.95 -4.73
C TRP A 97 11.79 1.45 -4.67
N ASP A 98 10.84 2.14 -5.30
CA ASP A 98 9.44 1.73 -5.25
C ASP A 98 9.07 0.61 -6.22
N SER A 99 9.92 0.35 -7.20
CA SER A 99 9.70 -0.73 -8.17
C SER A 99 9.45 -2.09 -7.51
N ILE A 100 10.07 -2.35 -6.36
CA ILE A 100 9.95 -3.64 -5.68
C ILE A 100 8.55 -3.90 -5.11
N ILE A 101 7.73 -2.86 -4.81
CA ILE A 101 6.36 -3.05 -4.32
C ILE A 101 5.48 -3.75 -5.35
N TRP A 102 5.88 -3.73 -6.63
CA TRP A 102 5.21 -4.45 -7.70
C TRP A 102 4.98 -5.93 -7.38
N ALA A 103 5.94 -6.57 -6.71
CA ALA A 103 5.84 -7.96 -6.30
C ALA A 103 4.58 -8.25 -5.47
N MET A 104 4.18 -7.33 -4.61
CA MET A 104 3.01 -7.49 -3.75
C MET A 104 1.70 -7.35 -4.52
N GLY A 105 1.63 -6.40 -5.47
CA GLY A 105 0.47 -6.28 -6.36
C GLY A 105 0.29 -7.53 -7.23
N ALA A 106 1.39 -8.05 -7.79
CA ALA A 106 1.39 -9.28 -8.58
C ALA A 106 0.98 -10.49 -7.74
N TRP A 107 1.47 -10.60 -6.51
CA TRP A 107 1.08 -11.67 -5.58
C TRP A 107 -0.39 -11.60 -5.21
N GLN A 108 -0.92 -10.39 -4.95
CA GLN A 108 -2.33 -10.22 -4.65
C GLN A 108 -3.22 -10.67 -5.80
N TYR A 109 -2.85 -10.36 -7.05
CA TYR A 109 -3.53 -10.86 -8.23
C TYR A 109 -3.50 -12.40 -8.28
N LEU A 110 -2.32 -13.00 -8.17
CA LEU A 110 -2.14 -14.46 -8.21
C LEU A 110 -2.77 -15.18 -7.01
N SER A 111 -2.97 -14.47 -5.91
CA SER A 111 -3.67 -15.00 -4.74
C SER A 111 -5.14 -15.25 -4.99
N LEU A 112 -5.75 -14.61 -5.97
CA LEU A 112 -7.16 -14.74 -6.33
C LEU A 112 -7.37 -15.38 -7.71
N ASN A 113 -6.32 -15.47 -8.54
CA ASN A 113 -6.43 -15.94 -9.93
C ASN A 113 -5.41 -17.05 -10.22
N ASP A 114 -5.87 -18.14 -10.81
CA ASP A 114 -4.99 -19.23 -11.27
C ASP A 114 -4.52 -18.95 -12.71
N ASP A 115 -3.66 -17.95 -12.87
CA ASP A 115 -3.07 -17.51 -14.12
C ASP A 115 -1.62 -18.02 -14.23
N ALA A 116 -1.42 -19.14 -14.90
CA ALA A 116 -0.11 -19.76 -15.04
C ALA A 116 0.86 -18.93 -15.89
N GLU A 117 0.37 -18.23 -16.90
CA GLU A 117 1.17 -17.35 -17.75
C GLU A 117 1.66 -16.14 -16.95
N PHE A 118 0.76 -15.46 -16.27
CA PHE A 118 1.12 -14.32 -15.43
C PHE A 118 1.99 -14.73 -14.24
N ARG A 119 1.82 -15.95 -13.69
CA ARG A 119 2.69 -16.49 -12.63
C ARG A 119 4.14 -16.59 -13.08
N ALA A 120 4.38 -17.17 -14.27
CA ALA A 120 5.73 -17.26 -14.84
C ALA A 120 6.30 -15.88 -15.15
N PHE A 121 5.52 -14.99 -15.74
CA PHE A 121 5.89 -13.60 -15.98
C PHE A 121 6.22 -12.86 -14.68
N ALA A 122 5.38 -12.96 -13.66
CA ALA A 122 5.60 -12.30 -12.38
C ALA A 122 6.87 -12.78 -11.68
N TYR A 123 7.14 -14.08 -11.73
CA TYR A 123 8.37 -14.63 -11.19
C TYR A 123 9.61 -14.07 -11.91
N ASP A 124 9.61 -14.04 -13.25
CA ASP A 124 10.70 -13.45 -14.03
C ASP A 124 10.94 -11.98 -13.68
N VAL A 125 9.88 -11.17 -13.63
CA VAL A 125 9.96 -9.74 -13.27
C VAL A 125 10.52 -9.56 -11.86
N ILE A 126 10.01 -10.29 -10.87
CA ILE A 126 10.42 -10.17 -9.47
C ILE A 126 11.88 -10.59 -9.30
N LYS A 127 12.27 -11.75 -9.87
CA LYS A 127 13.63 -12.27 -9.84
C LYS A 127 14.65 -11.28 -10.40
N ASN A 128 14.34 -10.72 -11.58
CA ASN A 128 15.22 -9.77 -12.25
C ASN A 128 15.29 -8.43 -11.51
N THR A 129 14.16 -7.95 -10.95
CA THR A 129 14.10 -6.71 -10.15
C THR A 129 14.89 -6.87 -8.85
N LEU A 130 14.73 -7.98 -8.14
CA LEU A 130 15.51 -8.28 -6.93
C LEU A 130 16.99 -8.35 -7.24
N ALA A 131 17.40 -9.10 -8.27
CA ALA A 131 18.81 -9.21 -8.66
C ALA A 131 19.45 -7.85 -8.98
N LYS A 132 18.70 -6.96 -9.67
CA LYS A 132 19.13 -5.59 -9.93
C LYS A 132 19.40 -4.83 -8.64
N PHE A 133 18.43 -4.79 -7.72
CA PHE A 133 18.57 -4.02 -6.49
C PHE A 133 19.52 -4.64 -5.47
N GLU A 134 19.68 -5.97 -5.46
CA GLU A 134 20.74 -6.61 -4.67
C GLU A 134 22.13 -6.10 -5.09
N ALA A 135 22.36 -5.99 -6.39
CA ALA A 135 23.63 -5.47 -6.90
C ALA A 135 23.83 -3.98 -6.62
N GLU A 136 22.76 -3.19 -6.71
CA GLU A 136 22.81 -1.74 -6.66
C GLU A 136 22.64 -1.18 -5.25
N GLU A 137 21.73 -1.76 -4.42
CA GLU A 137 21.24 -1.14 -3.18
C GLU A 137 21.49 -1.93 -1.91
N LEU A 138 21.66 -3.27 -1.99
CA LEU A 138 21.86 -4.07 -0.79
C LEU A 138 23.18 -3.73 -0.11
N ASP A 139 23.11 -3.41 1.17
CA ASP A 139 24.28 -3.11 1.97
C ASP A 139 24.74 -4.29 2.83
N SER A 140 25.93 -4.16 3.43
CA SER A 140 26.60 -5.19 4.22
C SER A 140 25.81 -5.65 5.45
N ASP A 141 24.94 -4.78 6.00
CA ASP A 141 24.09 -5.09 7.15
C ASP A 141 22.80 -5.85 6.77
N GLY A 142 22.60 -6.15 5.48
CA GLY A 142 21.45 -6.91 4.99
C GLY A 142 20.21 -6.07 4.71
N LEU A 143 20.33 -4.75 4.72
CA LEU A 143 19.29 -3.78 4.39
C LEU A 143 19.57 -3.09 3.05
N PHE A 144 18.50 -2.65 2.40
CA PHE A 144 18.57 -1.90 1.16
C PHE A 144 18.57 -0.40 1.42
N MET A 145 19.42 0.30 0.69
CA MET A 145 19.42 1.77 0.66
C MET A 145 18.27 2.27 -0.19
N GLY A 146 17.73 3.43 0.18
CA GLY A 146 16.68 4.11 -0.57
C GLY A 146 15.70 4.84 0.34
N GLY A 147 14.88 5.70 -0.27
CA GLY A 147 13.82 6.42 0.41
C GLY A 147 12.63 5.51 0.76
N ALA A 148 11.64 6.07 1.45
CA ALA A 148 10.40 5.38 1.77
C ALA A 148 9.63 5.03 0.49
N VAL A 149 9.02 3.86 0.46
CA VAL A 149 8.38 3.32 -0.76
C VAL A 149 7.33 4.25 -1.38
N TYR A 150 6.75 5.15 -0.60
CA TYR A 150 5.79 6.17 -1.06
C TYR A 150 6.37 7.59 -1.10
N GLY A 151 7.57 7.80 -0.56
CA GLY A 151 8.14 9.12 -0.28
C GLY A 151 9.08 9.61 -1.39
N ASP A 152 8.54 9.99 -2.54
CA ASP A 152 9.32 10.62 -3.62
C ASP A 152 9.67 12.09 -3.36
N GLY A 153 8.90 12.79 -2.53
CA GLY A 153 9.11 14.19 -2.21
C GLY A 153 10.10 14.43 -1.07
N ILE A 154 10.93 15.47 -1.19
CA ILE A 154 11.88 15.87 -0.13
C ILE A 154 11.21 16.20 1.20
N ALA A 155 9.92 16.56 1.19
CA ALA A 155 9.13 16.82 2.39
C ALA A 155 8.85 15.54 3.23
N ALA A 156 9.19 14.36 2.72
CA ALA A 156 9.13 13.11 3.46
C ALA A 156 10.31 12.92 4.43
N TYR A 157 11.36 13.70 4.33
CA TYR A 157 12.66 13.39 4.92
C TYR A 157 13.18 14.48 5.85
N PRO A 158 14.15 14.15 6.76
CA PRO A 158 14.81 15.13 7.61
C PRO A 158 15.38 16.30 6.86
N ASP A 159 15.50 17.45 7.53
CA ASP A 159 15.91 18.73 6.96
C ASP A 159 17.21 18.70 6.16
N LYS A 160 18.14 17.80 6.49
CA LYS A 160 19.39 17.62 5.75
C LYS A 160 19.20 17.12 4.31
N TYR A 161 18.06 16.50 4.02
CA TYR A 161 17.70 16.04 2.67
C TYR A 161 16.91 17.08 1.86
N ALA A 162 16.57 18.22 2.45
CA ALA A 162 15.82 19.28 1.79
C ALA A 162 16.64 20.13 0.80
N LYS A 163 17.99 20.06 0.85
CA LYS A 163 18.86 20.86 -0.02
C LYS A 163 18.97 20.27 -1.41
N THR A 164 18.05 20.66 -2.27
CA THR A 164 18.03 20.31 -3.70
C THR A 164 18.20 21.58 -4.52
N GLU A 165 19.41 22.08 -4.67
CA GLU A 165 19.67 23.27 -5.47
C GLU A 165 19.19 23.07 -6.91
N ASN A 166 18.27 23.91 -7.39
CA ASN A 166 17.72 23.91 -8.75
C ASN A 166 16.91 22.70 -9.19
N HIS A 167 16.57 21.79 -8.29
CA HIS A 167 16.08 20.46 -8.68
C HIS A 167 14.71 20.19 -8.12
N GLY A 168 13.68 20.58 -8.39
CA GLY A 168 12.34 20.18 -8.03
C GLY A 168 12.15 19.64 -6.59
N THR A 169 11.02 19.01 -6.37
CA THR A 169 10.60 18.51 -5.06
C THR A 169 10.99 17.06 -4.79
N ASN A 170 11.54 16.35 -5.78
CA ASN A 170 11.80 14.93 -5.71
C ASN A 170 13.15 14.63 -5.03
N ILE A 171 13.17 13.70 -4.07
CA ILE A 171 14.37 13.26 -3.35
C ILE A 171 15.43 12.66 -4.28
N MET A 172 15.03 12.13 -5.44
CA MET A 172 15.96 11.61 -6.45
C MET A 172 16.94 12.67 -6.98
N ASN A 173 16.62 13.94 -6.82
CA ASN A 173 17.51 15.06 -7.19
C ASN A 173 18.52 15.42 -6.11
N TRP A 174 18.38 14.88 -4.88
CA TRP A 174 19.28 15.17 -3.77
C TRP A 174 20.75 14.77 -4.03
N PRO A 175 21.06 13.59 -4.61
CA PRO A 175 22.45 13.18 -4.84
C PRO A 175 23.21 14.10 -5.79
N ALA A 176 22.54 14.67 -6.79
CA ALA A 176 23.14 15.61 -7.73
C ALA A 176 23.52 16.94 -7.03
N ALA A 177 22.67 17.38 -6.11
CA ALA A 177 22.90 18.59 -5.31
C ALA A 177 23.91 18.38 -4.15
N ASN A 178 24.21 17.13 -3.81
CA ASN A 178 25.08 16.78 -2.68
C ASN A 178 26.15 15.73 -3.07
N PRO A 179 27.02 16.00 -4.06
CA PRO A 179 27.94 15.01 -4.63
C PRO A 179 28.92 14.43 -3.60
N ASP A 180 29.32 15.21 -2.59
CA ASP A 180 30.26 14.78 -1.54
C ASP A 180 29.59 13.91 -0.45
N LYS A 181 28.26 13.92 -0.36
CA LYS A 181 27.47 13.21 0.67
C LYS A 181 26.68 12.03 0.12
N ARG A 182 26.63 11.90 -1.20
CA ARG A 182 25.89 10.82 -1.84
C ARG A 182 26.49 9.46 -1.54
N SER A 183 25.65 8.45 -1.42
CA SER A 183 26.08 7.04 -1.42
C SER A 183 26.75 6.68 -2.75
N LYS A 184 27.68 5.74 -2.71
CA LYS A 184 28.22 5.10 -3.92
C LYS A 184 27.29 4.04 -4.50
N LYS A 185 26.23 3.70 -3.76
CA LYS A 185 25.23 2.71 -4.14
C LYS A 185 23.98 3.37 -4.71
N GLY A 186 23.36 2.70 -5.64
CA GLY A 186 22.10 3.08 -6.26
C GLY A 186 22.06 4.50 -6.81
N PHE A 187 20.97 5.18 -6.56
CA PHE A 187 20.84 6.60 -6.92
C PHE A 187 21.61 7.56 -6.00
N GLY A 188 22.27 7.02 -4.99
CA GLY A 188 23.11 7.80 -4.12
C GLY A 188 22.41 8.47 -2.94
N VAL A 189 21.16 8.13 -2.65
CA VAL A 189 20.46 8.55 -1.42
C VAL A 189 20.97 7.69 -0.26
N PRO A 190 21.70 8.25 0.73
CA PRO A 190 22.42 7.46 1.73
C PRO A 190 21.55 7.12 2.95
N MET A 191 20.31 6.73 2.76
CA MET A 191 19.40 6.35 3.85
C MET A 191 18.84 4.95 3.65
N LYS A 192 18.41 4.34 4.74
CA LYS A 192 17.62 3.11 4.79
C LYS A 192 16.32 3.42 5.49
N THR A 193 15.19 3.04 4.86
CA THR A 193 13.85 3.34 5.36
C THR A 193 13.09 2.07 5.70
N LEU A 194 12.19 2.16 6.67
CA LEU A 194 11.46 1.02 7.20
C LEU A 194 10.55 0.39 6.14
N SER A 195 9.66 1.18 5.51
CA SER A 195 8.69 0.65 4.55
C SER A 195 9.35 -0.08 3.39
N THR A 196 10.39 0.49 2.80
CA THR A 196 11.12 -0.11 1.68
C THR A 196 11.77 -1.43 2.07
N ASN A 197 12.39 -1.53 3.26
CA ASN A 197 12.98 -2.78 3.72
C ASN A 197 11.92 -3.83 4.11
N CYS A 198 10.75 -3.43 4.58
CA CYS A 198 9.60 -4.35 4.76
C CYS A 198 9.12 -4.91 3.40
N VAL A 199 9.11 -4.10 2.36
CA VAL A 199 8.72 -4.52 1.01
C VAL A 199 9.73 -5.51 0.41
N TYR A 200 11.04 -5.29 0.60
CA TYR A 200 12.06 -6.26 0.16
C TYR A 200 11.91 -7.62 0.87
N TYR A 201 11.64 -7.61 2.17
CA TYR A 201 11.32 -8.84 2.89
C TYR A 201 10.15 -9.59 2.25
N ALA A 202 9.03 -8.89 2.01
CA ALA A 202 7.85 -9.50 1.41
C ALA A 202 8.10 -9.97 -0.03
N ALA A 203 8.88 -9.22 -0.81
CA ALA A 203 9.25 -9.60 -2.18
C ALA A 203 10.06 -10.90 -2.22
N TYR A 204 10.98 -11.12 -1.26
CA TYR A 204 11.68 -12.40 -1.13
C TYR A 204 10.75 -13.55 -0.78
N ILE A 205 9.81 -13.35 0.16
CA ILE A 205 8.80 -14.37 0.49
C ILE A 205 7.97 -14.73 -0.76
N ILE A 206 7.55 -13.72 -1.52
CA ILE A 206 6.76 -13.91 -2.75
C ILE A 206 7.58 -14.63 -3.81
N ALA A 207 8.84 -14.23 -4.03
CA ALA A 207 9.73 -14.90 -4.97
C ALA A 207 9.93 -16.39 -4.61
N GLY A 208 10.11 -16.69 -3.32
CA GLY A 208 10.20 -18.08 -2.84
C GLY A 208 8.93 -18.88 -3.12
N LYS A 209 7.76 -18.33 -2.81
CA LYS A 209 6.46 -18.97 -3.10
C LYS A 209 6.22 -19.21 -4.59
N LEU A 210 6.60 -18.25 -5.44
CA LEU A 210 6.48 -18.42 -6.89
C LEU A 210 7.47 -19.45 -7.44
N ALA A 211 8.71 -19.48 -6.92
CA ALA A 211 9.69 -20.52 -7.26
C ALA A 211 9.15 -21.92 -6.95
N GLU A 212 8.60 -22.13 -5.74
CA GLU A 212 7.98 -23.42 -5.36
C GLU A 212 6.82 -23.81 -6.29
N GLN A 213 5.93 -22.85 -6.64
CA GLN A 213 4.81 -23.09 -7.55
C GLN A 213 5.26 -23.43 -8.97
N LEU A 214 6.46 -23.01 -9.38
CA LEU A 214 7.06 -23.28 -10.68
C LEU A 214 8.03 -24.49 -10.66
N GLY A 215 8.21 -25.11 -9.49
CA GLY A 215 9.13 -26.26 -9.33
C GLY A 215 10.60 -25.88 -9.27
N GLU A 216 10.91 -24.62 -8.96
CA GLU A 216 12.26 -24.10 -8.77
C GLU A 216 12.66 -24.11 -7.27
N ASP A 217 13.96 -24.03 -6.98
CA ASP A 217 14.47 -23.97 -5.60
C ASP A 217 14.16 -22.59 -4.96
N SER A 218 13.42 -22.61 -3.87
CA SER A 218 13.04 -21.43 -3.08
C SER A 218 14.01 -21.09 -1.95
N SER A 219 14.96 -21.95 -1.64
CA SER A 219 15.78 -21.90 -0.42
C SER A 219 16.57 -20.60 -0.26
N GLU A 220 17.13 -20.08 -1.36
CA GLU A 220 17.88 -18.83 -1.37
C GLU A 220 16.98 -17.63 -1.00
N TYR A 221 15.74 -17.56 -1.55
CA TYR A 221 14.81 -16.48 -1.25
C TYR A 221 14.34 -16.51 0.20
N ILE A 222 14.07 -17.70 0.74
CA ILE A 222 13.68 -17.89 2.15
C ILE A 222 14.81 -17.42 3.08
N ALA A 223 16.06 -17.79 2.78
CA ALA A 223 17.21 -17.36 3.56
C ALA A 223 17.43 -15.85 3.50
N LYS A 224 17.27 -15.22 2.32
CA LYS A 224 17.34 -13.76 2.15
C LYS A 224 16.22 -13.04 2.89
N ALA A 225 15.00 -13.57 2.83
CA ALA A 225 13.87 -13.03 3.59
C ALA A 225 14.18 -13.04 5.10
N GLN A 226 14.64 -14.17 5.65
CA GLN A 226 14.98 -14.25 7.07
C GLN A 226 16.07 -13.25 7.45
N LYS A 227 17.14 -13.17 6.65
CA LYS A 227 18.22 -12.19 6.87
C LYS A 227 17.71 -10.74 6.88
N THR A 228 16.81 -10.38 5.95
CA THR A 228 16.22 -9.04 5.89
C THR A 228 15.32 -8.78 7.11
N LYS A 229 14.49 -9.75 7.52
CA LYS A 229 13.67 -9.66 8.73
C LYS A 229 14.51 -9.42 9.97
N ASP A 230 15.58 -10.17 10.14
CA ASP A 230 16.49 -10.04 11.29
C ASP A 230 17.19 -8.67 11.27
N ALA A 231 17.62 -8.21 10.08
CA ALA A 231 18.24 -6.91 9.91
C ALA A 231 17.27 -5.75 10.22
N VAL A 232 16.01 -5.85 9.80
CA VAL A 232 14.96 -4.86 10.13
C VAL A 232 14.74 -4.82 11.64
N ASN A 233 14.54 -5.97 12.29
CA ASN A 233 14.34 -6.04 13.74
C ASN A 233 15.53 -5.50 14.52
N LYS A 234 16.75 -5.81 14.09
CA LYS A 234 17.98 -5.37 14.75
C LYS A 234 18.23 -3.87 14.60
N ASN A 235 18.00 -3.33 13.39
CA ASN A 235 18.46 -1.99 13.08
C ASN A 235 17.37 -0.92 13.20
N PHE A 236 16.09 -1.24 13.03
CA PHE A 236 15.01 -0.25 13.13
C PHE A 236 14.29 -0.24 14.47
N TRP A 237 14.24 -1.38 15.20
CA TRP A 237 13.53 -1.41 16.50
C TRP A 237 14.16 -0.45 17.50
N ASN A 238 13.33 0.36 18.14
CA ASN A 238 13.74 1.36 19.12
C ASN A 238 12.99 1.17 20.44
N GLU A 239 13.72 0.64 21.43
CA GLU A 239 13.16 0.37 22.77
C GLU A 239 12.62 1.62 23.49
N LYS A 240 13.18 2.81 23.19
CA LYS A 240 12.75 4.06 23.84
C LYS A 240 11.37 4.50 23.34
N THR A 241 11.10 4.33 22.05
CA THR A 241 9.83 4.72 21.42
C THR A 241 8.82 3.58 21.43
N GLY A 242 9.27 2.35 21.65
CA GLY A 242 8.45 1.13 21.59
C GLY A 242 7.93 0.83 20.18
N ARG A 243 8.62 1.28 19.14
CA ARG A 243 8.28 1.07 17.74
C ARG A 243 9.54 1.10 16.85
N TYR A 244 9.39 0.78 15.59
CA TYR A 244 10.46 0.94 14.63
C TYR A 244 10.67 2.42 14.28
N ASP A 245 11.94 2.82 14.14
CA ASP A 245 12.33 4.12 13.60
C ASP A 245 11.96 4.22 12.12
N TYR A 246 11.69 5.42 11.63
CA TYR A 246 11.35 5.69 10.24
C TYR A 246 12.51 5.36 9.30
N LEU A 247 13.67 5.95 9.56
CA LEU A 247 14.87 5.79 8.75
C LEU A 247 16.14 6.02 9.58
N PHE A 248 17.25 5.60 9.01
CA PHE A 248 18.57 5.97 9.48
C PHE A 248 19.56 6.01 8.33
N ASP A 249 20.67 6.70 8.55
CA ASP A 249 21.89 6.69 7.73
C ASP A 249 23.13 6.61 8.62
N ASP A 250 24.31 6.77 8.04
CA ASP A 250 25.59 6.67 8.76
C ASP A 250 25.77 7.78 9.82
N THR A 251 24.97 8.84 9.78
CA THR A 251 25.15 10.04 10.62
C THR A 251 24.07 10.22 11.68
N GLU A 252 22.83 9.75 11.42
CA GLU A 252 21.72 9.94 12.35
C GLU A 252 20.62 8.90 12.16
N ARG A 253 19.77 8.81 13.18
CA ARG A 253 18.53 8.05 13.18
C ARG A 253 17.36 9.01 13.30
N CYS A 254 16.28 8.71 12.57
CA CYS A 254 15.03 9.44 12.67
C CYS A 254 13.98 8.54 13.33
N ASP A 255 13.65 8.85 14.57
CA ASP A 255 12.71 8.09 15.41
C ASP A 255 11.23 8.47 15.18
N HIS A 256 10.93 9.19 14.12
CA HIS A 256 9.55 9.47 13.71
C HIS A 256 8.81 8.16 13.39
N SER A 257 7.49 8.16 13.49
CA SER A 257 6.67 7.04 13.03
C SER A 257 6.40 7.17 11.52
N GLU A 258 6.52 6.06 10.81
CA GLU A 258 6.13 5.94 9.41
C GLU A 258 4.94 5.00 9.31
N ALA A 259 3.75 5.53 9.00
CA ALA A 259 2.50 4.77 9.01
C ALA A 259 2.56 3.51 8.14
N LEU A 260 3.09 3.63 6.92
CA LEU A 260 3.15 2.53 5.97
C LEU A 260 4.16 1.46 6.43
N GLY A 261 5.35 1.88 6.87
CA GLY A 261 6.38 0.97 7.35
C GLY A 261 5.95 0.20 8.60
N LEU A 262 5.32 0.88 9.57
CA LEU A 262 4.76 0.23 10.76
C LEU A 262 3.65 -0.76 10.40
N SER A 263 2.75 -0.38 9.49
CA SER A 263 1.68 -1.26 9.00
C SER A 263 2.25 -2.50 8.30
N PHE A 264 3.25 -2.35 7.45
CA PHE A 264 3.91 -3.46 6.76
C PHE A 264 4.67 -4.36 7.71
N ALA A 265 5.37 -3.81 8.70
CA ALA A 265 6.05 -4.62 9.72
C ALA A 265 5.08 -5.53 10.48
N MET A 266 3.87 -5.04 10.78
CA MET A 266 2.82 -5.84 11.42
C MET A 266 2.17 -6.85 10.45
N LEU A 267 1.77 -6.40 9.25
CA LEU A 267 1.02 -7.20 8.29
C LEU A 267 1.85 -8.33 7.67
N PHE A 268 3.15 -8.10 7.47
CA PHE A 268 4.04 -9.09 6.88
C PHE A 268 4.69 -10.01 7.93
N GLY A 269 4.38 -9.81 9.22
CA GLY A 269 4.91 -10.63 10.30
C GLY A 269 6.41 -10.42 10.56
N ILE A 270 6.93 -9.23 10.27
CA ILE A 270 8.28 -8.81 10.68
C ILE A 270 8.28 -8.55 12.18
N ALA A 271 7.32 -7.78 12.67
CA ALA A 271 7.06 -7.59 14.10
C ALA A 271 6.37 -8.82 14.69
N ASP A 272 6.84 -9.30 15.84
CA ASP A 272 6.14 -10.26 16.66
C ASP A 272 4.93 -9.61 17.38
N ASP A 273 4.09 -10.41 18.05
CA ASP A 273 2.88 -9.91 18.67
C ASP A 273 3.14 -8.85 19.75
N ALA A 274 4.20 -9.00 20.55
CA ALA A 274 4.57 -8.03 21.57
C ALA A 274 4.98 -6.68 20.96
N LYS A 275 5.75 -6.72 19.85
CA LYS A 275 6.08 -5.51 19.10
C LYS A 275 4.85 -4.89 18.44
N CYS A 276 3.94 -5.70 17.89
CA CYS A 276 2.69 -5.20 17.32
C CYS A 276 1.86 -4.43 18.36
N GLU A 277 1.67 -4.98 19.56
CA GLU A 277 0.98 -4.31 20.66
C GLU A 277 1.67 -2.99 21.03
N SER A 278 3.01 -3.01 21.13
CA SER A 278 3.80 -1.83 21.44
C SER A 278 3.69 -0.76 20.32
N ILE A 279 3.75 -1.14 19.06
CA ILE A 279 3.57 -0.23 17.92
C ILE A 279 2.21 0.45 17.99
N ILE A 280 1.13 -0.31 18.17
CA ILE A 280 -0.24 0.22 18.26
C ILE A 280 -0.36 1.23 19.41
N LYS A 281 0.17 0.88 20.57
CA LYS A 281 0.11 1.73 21.78
C LYS A 281 0.90 3.03 21.63
N ASN A 282 2.04 3.00 20.96
CA ASN A 282 3.00 4.10 20.91
C ASN A 282 2.97 4.91 19.61
N THR A 283 2.05 4.60 18.68
CA THR A 283 1.89 5.36 17.45
C THR A 283 0.82 6.42 17.59
N TYR A 284 1.19 7.66 17.28
CA TYR A 284 0.26 8.77 17.29
C TYR A 284 -0.68 8.71 16.08
N VAL A 285 -1.97 8.87 16.34
CA VAL A 285 -3.03 8.91 15.32
C VAL A 285 -3.90 10.13 15.59
N THR A 286 -4.08 10.98 14.58
CA THR A 286 -4.94 12.19 14.67
C THR A 286 -6.42 11.82 14.66
N ASP A 287 -7.31 12.78 14.91
CA ASP A 287 -8.74 12.54 14.79
C ASP A 287 -9.21 12.31 13.35
N HIS A 288 -8.34 12.59 12.38
CA HIS A 288 -8.62 12.48 10.95
C HIS A 288 -7.84 11.35 10.25
N GLY A 289 -7.21 10.46 11.02
CA GLY A 289 -6.46 9.31 10.54
C GLY A 289 -4.98 9.35 10.91
N ILE A 290 -4.27 8.28 10.57
CA ILE A 290 -2.84 8.16 10.83
C ILE A 290 -2.04 9.08 9.88
N PRO A 291 -1.12 9.94 10.40
CA PRO A 291 -0.23 10.71 9.54
C PRO A 291 0.81 9.79 8.88
N CYS A 292 1.19 10.08 7.63
CA CYS A 292 2.17 9.29 6.88
C CYS A 292 3.53 9.22 7.59
N VAL A 293 4.04 10.35 8.07
CA VAL A 293 5.20 10.44 8.97
C VAL A 293 4.87 11.39 10.12
N TRP A 294 5.16 11.01 11.36
CA TRP A 294 4.91 11.83 12.54
C TRP A 294 6.04 11.72 13.59
N PRO A 295 6.42 12.86 14.22
CA PRO A 295 5.94 14.23 13.97
C PRO A 295 6.34 14.76 12.59
N SER A 296 5.72 15.87 12.15
CA SER A 296 6.16 16.56 10.93
C SER A 296 7.56 17.14 11.12
N PHE A 297 8.40 17.12 10.10
CA PHE A 297 9.70 17.77 10.14
C PHE A 297 9.53 19.28 10.30
N SER A 298 10.39 19.89 11.13
CA SER A 298 10.28 21.31 11.52
C SER A 298 10.29 22.24 10.34
N ARG A 299 11.09 21.94 9.32
CA ARG A 299 11.17 22.70 8.06
C ARG A 299 9.83 22.82 7.34
N TYR A 300 8.99 21.78 7.42
CA TYR A 300 7.69 21.71 6.76
C TYR A 300 6.53 21.92 7.73
N ARG A 301 6.79 22.51 8.91
CA ARG A 301 5.78 22.93 9.87
C ARG A 301 5.74 24.45 9.95
N ILE A 302 4.93 25.08 9.08
CA ILE A 302 4.83 26.54 8.98
C ILE A 302 3.41 26.97 9.35
N GLY A 303 3.24 27.61 10.51
CA GLY A 303 1.91 27.94 11.03
C GLY A 303 1.07 26.70 11.25
N ASN A 304 -0.03 26.58 10.52
CA ASN A 304 -0.93 25.42 10.55
C ASN A 304 -0.64 24.42 9.42
N ASP A 305 0.33 24.70 8.56
CA ASP A 305 0.66 23.83 7.44
C ASP A 305 1.62 22.71 7.83
N TYR A 306 1.51 21.58 7.12
CA TYR A 306 2.30 20.36 7.26
C TYR A 306 2.93 19.97 5.94
N GLY A 307 4.03 19.26 5.99
CA GLY A 307 4.65 18.72 4.78
C GLY A 307 3.76 17.72 4.05
N ARG A 308 3.91 17.67 2.72
CA ARG A 308 3.12 16.75 1.87
C ARG A 308 3.21 15.29 2.33
N HIS A 309 4.41 14.81 2.67
CA HIS A 309 4.66 13.46 3.15
C HIS A 309 4.98 13.39 4.65
N SER A 310 5.02 14.53 5.34
CA SER A 310 5.42 14.63 6.74
C SER A 310 4.33 15.39 7.51
N GLY A 311 3.54 14.65 8.27
CA GLY A 311 2.42 15.15 9.06
C GLY A 311 1.07 15.04 8.39
N ALA A 312 0.97 15.01 7.07
CA ALA A 312 -0.29 14.87 6.35
C ALA A 312 -0.85 13.43 6.43
N VAL A 313 -2.16 13.29 6.28
CA VAL A 313 -2.87 12.00 6.28
C VAL A 313 -3.07 11.54 4.84
N TRP A 314 -2.55 10.34 4.54
CA TRP A 314 -2.68 9.70 3.23
C TRP A 314 -3.54 8.45 3.34
N PRO A 315 -4.72 8.41 2.69
CA PRO A 315 -5.66 7.30 2.88
C PRO A 315 -5.13 5.91 2.54
N HIS A 316 -4.18 5.79 1.61
CA HIS A 316 -3.57 4.48 1.35
C HIS A 316 -2.86 3.91 2.60
N ALA A 317 -2.24 4.75 3.41
CA ALA A 317 -1.64 4.34 4.67
C ALA A 317 -2.71 4.07 5.74
N GLU A 318 -3.81 4.88 5.77
CA GLU A 318 -4.97 4.61 6.65
C GLU A 318 -5.53 3.20 6.40
N GLY A 319 -5.65 2.76 5.13
CA GLY A 319 -6.15 1.44 4.78
C GLY A 319 -5.31 0.30 5.37
N PHE A 320 -4.00 0.34 5.18
CA PHE A 320 -3.09 -0.66 5.74
C PHE A 320 -3.06 -0.63 7.27
N TRP A 321 -3.03 0.57 7.86
CA TRP A 321 -3.03 0.74 9.32
C TRP A 321 -4.30 0.21 9.95
N ALA A 322 -5.46 0.51 9.38
CA ALA A 322 -6.76 0.02 9.84
C ALA A 322 -6.81 -1.52 9.85
N VAL A 323 -6.43 -2.16 8.73
CA VAL A 323 -6.42 -3.62 8.61
C VAL A 323 -5.40 -4.24 9.59
N ALA A 324 -4.23 -3.64 9.76
CA ALA A 324 -3.22 -4.10 10.71
C ALA A 324 -3.74 -4.05 12.15
N ASN A 325 -4.40 -2.95 12.54
CA ASN A 325 -5.02 -2.81 13.86
C ASN A 325 -6.07 -3.90 14.13
N LEU A 326 -6.99 -4.11 13.17
CA LEU A 326 -8.05 -5.11 13.35
C LEU A 326 -7.47 -6.52 13.47
N ARG A 327 -6.48 -6.89 12.65
CA ARG A 327 -5.82 -8.20 12.70
C ARG A 327 -5.09 -8.45 14.03
N LYS A 328 -4.71 -7.39 14.73
CA LYS A 328 -4.09 -7.44 16.06
C LYS A 328 -5.07 -7.17 17.20
N GLY A 329 -6.38 -7.17 16.92
CA GLY A 329 -7.44 -7.02 17.92
C GLY A 329 -7.70 -5.59 18.38
N ASN A 330 -7.05 -4.58 17.81
CA ASN A 330 -7.35 -3.18 18.11
C ASN A 330 -8.53 -2.67 17.28
N ILE A 331 -9.72 -3.07 17.69
CA ILE A 331 -11.00 -2.73 17.07
C ILE A 331 -11.21 -1.21 16.98
N ALA A 332 -10.93 -0.50 18.09
CA ALA A 332 -11.10 0.95 18.15
C ALA A 332 -10.22 1.69 17.14
N GLY A 333 -8.98 1.22 16.92
CA GLY A 333 -8.08 1.76 15.91
C GLY A 333 -8.63 1.55 14.49
N PHE A 334 -9.18 0.37 14.22
CA PHE A 334 -9.83 0.09 12.93
C PHE A 334 -11.06 0.98 12.68
N GLU A 335 -11.99 1.05 13.63
CA GLU A 335 -13.20 1.86 13.49
C GLU A 335 -12.89 3.34 13.31
N LYS A 336 -11.87 3.85 14.01
CA LYS A 336 -11.42 5.24 13.89
C LYS A 336 -11.03 5.57 12.45
N GLU A 337 -10.19 4.76 11.81
CA GLU A 337 -9.78 5.00 10.42
C GLU A 337 -10.96 4.83 9.44
N LEU A 338 -11.76 3.77 9.60
CA LEU A 338 -12.93 3.51 8.75
C LEU A 338 -13.89 4.69 8.72
N PHE A 339 -14.31 5.17 9.89
CA PHE A 339 -15.29 6.25 9.99
C PHE A 339 -14.69 7.62 9.66
N SER A 340 -13.41 7.86 10.03
CA SER A 340 -12.70 9.09 9.64
C SER A 340 -12.66 9.23 8.12
N LEU A 341 -12.23 8.19 7.41
CA LEU A 341 -12.14 8.24 5.95
C LEU A 341 -13.52 8.30 5.29
N ALA A 342 -14.51 7.56 5.82
CA ALA A 342 -15.88 7.62 5.33
C ALA A 342 -16.51 9.02 5.44
N HIS A 343 -16.34 9.69 6.59
CA HIS A 343 -16.87 11.05 6.80
C HIS A 343 -16.20 12.08 5.87
N LYS A 344 -14.86 11.99 5.69
CA LYS A 344 -14.11 12.82 4.74
C LYS A 344 -14.68 12.67 3.33
N ALA A 345 -14.83 11.42 2.85
CA ALA A 345 -15.34 11.13 1.52
C ALA A 345 -16.79 11.60 1.31
N VAL A 346 -17.65 11.43 2.31
CA VAL A 346 -19.06 11.88 2.25
C VAL A 346 -19.17 13.40 2.22
N ARG A 347 -18.34 14.12 2.98
CA ARG A 347 -18.27 15.59 2.99
C ARG A 347 -17.82 16.14 1.64
N ASP A 348 -16.72 15.56 1.09
CA ASP A 348 -16.04 16.09 -0.08
C ASP A 348 -16.58 15.50 -1.40
N LEU A 349 -17.48 14.51 -1.32
CA LEU A 349 -18.05 13.75 -2.45
C LEU A 349 -16.99 13.10 -3.34
N GLN A 350 -15.85 12.76 -2.76
CA GLN A 350 -14.71 12.11 -3.40
C GLN A 350 -13.77 11.52 -2.37
N PHE A 351 -12.85 10.66 -2.82
CA PHE A 351 -11.66 10.27 -2.08
C PHE A 351 -10.47 11.08 -2.58
N ALA A 352 -10.07 12.10 -1.82
CA ALA A 352 -8.90 12.90 -2.17
C ALA A 352 -7.59 12.15 -1.84
N GLU A 353 -6.50 12.56 -2.47
CA GLU A 353 -5.18 11.96 -2.28
C GLU A 353 -4.66 12.15 -0.85
N ILE A 354 -4.84 13.36 -0.28
CA ILE A 354 -4.26 13.76 0.99
C ILE A 354 -5.25 14.61 1.76
N TYR A 355 -5.20 14.47 3.09
CA TYR A 355 -6.01 15.26 4.03
C TYR A 355 -5.13 15.94 5.09
N HIS A 356 -5.60 17.08 5.56
CA HIS A 356 -4.96 17.83 6.63
C HIS A 356 -5.12 17.11 7.98
N PRO A 357 -4.03 16.92 8.77
CA PRO A 357 -4.08 16.07 9.95
C PRO A 357 -4.93 16.62 11.10
N VAL A 358 -5.18 17.93 11.13
CA VAL A 358 -5.92 18.59 12.22
C VAL A 358 -7.34 18.94 11.83
N THR A 359 -7.58 19.38 10.59
CA THR A 359 -8.92 19.79 10.13
C THR A 359 -9.65 18.69 9.36
N GLY A 360 -8.92 17.71 8.84
CA GLY A 360 -9.46 16.66 7.98
C GLY A 360 -9.87 17.16 6.59
N GLU A 361 -9.61 18.42 6.24
CA GLU A 361 -9.93 18.97 4.92
C GLU A 361 -8.99 18.43 3.84
N VAL A 362 -9.43 18.47 2.58
CA VAL A 362 -8.59 18.14 1.43
C VAL A 362 -7.36 19.05 1.44
N TYR A 363 -6.16 18.43 1.38
CA TYR A 363 -4.92 19.12 1.60
C TYR A 363 -3.79 18.55 0.74
N GLY A 364 -3.01 19.42 0.12
CA GLY A 364 -1.91 18.97 -0.76
C GLY A 364 -0.55 18.87 -0.07
N GLY A 365 -0.38 19.56 1.05
CA GLY A 365 0.85 19.61 1.83
C GLY A 365 1.91 20.57 1.31
N LEU A 366 2.77 21.01 2.22
CA LEU A 366 3.91 21.86 1.88
C LEU A 366 4.95 21.06 1.10
N GLN A 367 5.43 21.67 0.05
CA GLN A 367 6.62 21.28 -0.69
C GLN A 367 7.56 22.49 -0.86
N GLU A 368 8.76 22.25 -1.29
CA GLU A 368 9.76 23.29 -1.51
C GLU A 368 10.44 23.09 -2.85
N LYS A 369 10.56 24.19 -3.60
CA LYS A 369 11.45 24.30 -4.76
C LYS A 369 12.55 25.31 -4.46
N ALA A 370 13.78 24.96 -4.78
CA ALA A 370 14.96 25.72 -4.40
C ALA A 370 14.94 27.23 -4.73
N LYS A 371 14.30 27.63 -5.82
CA LYS A 371 14.21 29.04 -6.25
C LYS A 371 12.88 29.71 -5.91
N GLU A 372 11.82 28.91 -5.71
CA GLU A 372 10.47 29.39 -5.52
C GLU A 372 10.08 29.44 -4.04
N GLY A 373 10.85 28.75 -3.17
CA GLY A 373 10.56 28.59 -1.75
C GLY A 373 9.45 27.61 -1.47
N PHE A 374 8.78 27.77 -0.32
CA PHE A 374 7.67 26.91 0.10
C PHE A 374 6.39 27.22 -0.67
N PHE A 375 5.66 26.19 -1.01
CA PHE A 375 4.33 26.29 -1.63
C PHE A 375 3.45 25.12 -1.21
N LEU A 376 2.13 25.33 -1.25
CA LEU A 376 1.15 24.26 -1.04
C LEU A 376 0.97 23.49 -2.36
N TRP A 377 1.20 22.19 -2.30
CA TRP A 377 0.90 21.31 -3.43
C TRP A 377 -0.62 21.07 -3.50
N LYS A 378 -1.12 20.83 -4.70
CA LYS A 378 -2.51 20.45 -4.88
C LYS A 378 -2.69 18.95 -4.61
N SER A 379 -3.70 18.57 -3.83
CA SER A 379 -4.14 17.19 -3.68
C SER A 379 -4.81 16.71 -4.97
N CYS A 380 -4.49 15.51 -5.43
CA CYS A 380 -5.24 14.90 -6.53
C CYS A 380 -6.66 14.59 -6.09
N GLN A 381 -7.61 14.84 -6.99
CA GLN A 381 -9.01 14.50 -6.78
C GLN A 381 -9.28 13.05 -7.19
N LYS A 382 -10.27 12.43 -6.54
CA LYS A 382 -10.72 11.06 -6.86
C LYS A 382 -9.54 10.09 -6.98
N GLN A 383 -8.68 10.10 -5.98
CA GLN A 383 -7.47 9.27 -5.96
C GLN A 383 -7.83 7.79 -5.81
N SER A 384 -7.35 6.95 -6.72
CA SER A 384 -7.69 5.53 -6.76
C SER A 384 -7.26 4.77 -5.50
N TRP A 385 -6.02 4.95 -5.03
CA TRP A 385 -5.56 4.26 -3.81
C TRP A 385 -6.27 4.70 -2.53
N SER A 386 -6.87 5.91 -2.52
CA SER A 386 -7.68 6.36 -1.39
C SER A 386 -9.06 5.68 -1.39
N ALA A 387 -9.66 5.53 -2.56
CA ALA A 387 -10.92 4.82 -2.73
C ALA A 387 -10.78 3.31 -2.48
N THR A 388 -9.69 2.68 -2.99
CA THR A 388 -9.42 1.27 -2.74
C THR A 388 -9.02 1.00 -1.29
N ALA A 389 -8.39 1.95 -0.56
CA ALA A 389 -8.13 1.84 0.86
C ALA A 389 -9.41 1.73 1.69
N PHE A 390 -10.43 2.53 1.36
CA PHE A 390 -11.74 2.41 2.01
C PHE A 390 -12.37 1.04 1.73
N TRP A 391 -12.30 0.57 0.49
CA TRP A 391 -12.77 -0.78 0.14
C TRP A 391 -11.97 -1.89 0.83
N ALA A 392 -10.66 -1.70 1.06
CA ALA A 392 -9.86 -2.64 1.84
C ALA A 392 -10.38 -2.77 3.28
N MET A 393 -10.79 -1.67 3.90
CA MET A 393 -11.42 -1.69 5.23
C MET A 393 -12.77 -2.42 5.22
N ILE A 394 -13.54 -2.34 4.11
CA ILE A 394 -14.78 -3.12 3.96
C ILE A 394 -14.45 -4.60 3.75
N ILE A 395 -13.58 -4.93 2.82
CA ILE A 395 -13.28 -6.32 2.40
C ILE A 395 -12.52 -7.08 3.49
N TYR A 396 -11.37 -6.54 3.92
CA TYR A 396 -10.52 -7.21 4.91
C TYR A 396 -10.94 -6.90 6.36
N GLY A 397 -11.67 -5.80 6.56
CA GLY A 397 -12.19 -5.39 7.85
C GLY A 397 -13.60 -5.92 8.11
N ILE A 398 -14.62 -5.30 7.52
CA ILE A 398 -16.02 -5.66 7.79
C ILE A 398 -16.35 -7.10 7.38
N ALA A 399 -16.01 -7.50 6.16
CA ALA A 399 -16.22 -8.88 5.73
C ALA A 399 -15.16 -9.84 6.29
N GLY A 400 -14.01 -9.32 6.75
CA GLY A 400 -12.96 -10.11 7.36
C GLY A 400 -12.38 -11.17 6.44
N ILE A 401 -12.22 -10.83 5.14
CA ILE A 401 -11.66 -11.75 4.15
C ILE A 401 -10.16 -11.93 4.42
N GLU A 402 -9.74 -13.17 4.54
CA GLU A 402 -8.34 -13.58 4.60
C GLU A 402 -8.07 -14.60 3.49
N ILE A 403 -7.03 -14.36 2.70
CA ILE A 403 -6.63 -15.23 1.59
C ILE A 403 -5.44 -16.05 2.06
N THR A 404 -5.61 -17.37 2.09
CA THR A 404 -4.54 -18.33 2.39
C THR A 404 -3.97 -18.95 1.10
N ASP A 405 -3.03 -19.86 1.22
CA ASP A 405 -2.49 -20.56 0.05
C ASP A 405 -3.54 -21.49 -0.62
N THR A 406 -4.53 -21.97 0.13
CA THR A 406 -5.54 -22.95 -0.33
C THR A 406 -7.00 -22.49 -0.28
N SER A 407 -7.29 -21.49 0.56
CA SER A 407 -8.69 -21.11 0.87
C SER A 407 -8.85 -19.60 1.06
N ILE A 408 -10.09 -19.17 1.05
CA ILE A 408 -10.53 -17.85 1.50
C ILE A 408 -11.32 -18.05 2.78
N ILE A 409 -10.87 -17.44 3.85
CA ILE A 409 -11.53 -17.42 5.15
C ILE A 409 -12.31 -16.11 5.26
N ILE A 410 -13.56 -16.20 5.68
CA ILE A 410 -14.45 -15.06 5.91
C ILE A 410 -14.79 -15.05 7.40
N LYS A 411 -14.24 -14.07 8.13
CA LYS A 411 -14.47 -13.88 9.56
C LYS A 411 -14.88 -12.43 9.80
N PRO A 412 -16.15 -12.10 9.61
CA PRO A 412 -16.59 -10.71 9.62
C PRO A 412 -16.51 -10.05 10.98
N TYR A 413 -16.34 -8.74 10.91
CA TYR A 413 -16.47 -7.85 12.03
C TYR A 413 -17.44 -6.72 11.68
N LEU A 414 -18.50 -6.55 12.48
CA LEU A 414 -19.40 -5.40 12.35
C LEU A 414 -19.07 -4.33 13.38
N PRO A 415 -18.79 -3.08 12.95
CA PRO A 415 -18.67 -1.95 13.86
C PRO A 415 -19.87 -1.85 14.80
N ILE A 416 -19.67 -1.33 16.02
CA ILE A 416 -20.74 -1.29 17.03
C ILE A 416 -22.03 -0.63 16.55
N SER A 417 -21.92 0.32 15.64
CA SER A 417 -23.04 1.08 15.03
C SER A 417 -23.66 0.38 13.82
N VAL A 418 -23.24 -0.85 13.47
CA VAL A 418 -23.69 -1.61 12.31
C VAL A 418 -24.20 -2.97 12.77
N ASN A 419 -25.46 -3.28 12.47
CA ASN A 419 -26.07 -4.60 12.78
C ASN A 419 -26.19 -5.49 11.57
N HIS A 420 -26.21 -4.90 10.38
CA HIS A 420 -26.36 -5.59 9.11
C HIS A 420 -25.43 -5.02 8.06
N ALA A 421 -24.79 -5.90 7.28
CA ALA A 421 -24.01 -5.52 6.10
C ALA A 421 -24.13 -6.58 4.99
N GLU A 422 -24.12 -6.13 3.74
CA GLU A 422 -24.08 -6.97 2.55
C GLU A 422 -22.96 -6.48 1.62
N LEU A 423 -22.08 -7.40 1.21
CA LEU A 423 -21.15 -7.21 0.11
C LEU A 423 -21.62 -8.08 -1.05
N LYS A 424 -21.70 -7.51 -2.25
CA LYS A 424 -22.12 -8.23 -3.46
C LYS A 424 -21.09 -8.08 -4.56
N ASN A 425 -21.02 -9.10 -5.41
CA ASN A 425 -20.26 -9.12 -6.65
C ASN A 425 -18.73 -8.96 -6.45
N LEU A 426 -18.18 -9.45 -5.34
CA LEU A 426 -16.71 -9.51 -5.20
C LEU A 426 -16.16 -10.55 -6.17
N THR A 427 -15.25 -10.16 -7.03
CA THR A 427 -14.59 -11.06 -8.00
C THR A 427 -13.52 -11.89 -7.31
N VAL A 428 -13.54 -13.22 -7.53
CA VAL A 428 -12.52 -14.17 -7.09
C VAL A 428 -12.28 -15.16 -8.23
N GLY A 429 -11.18 -15.05 -8.93
CA GLY A 429 -10.97 -15.77 -10.19
C GLY A 429 -12.11 -15.48 -11.18
N ASP A 430 -12.74 -16.52 -11.68
CA ASP A 430 -13.91 -16.43 -12.58
C ASP A 430 -15.26 -16.34 -11.85
N ALA A 431 -15.26 -16.42 -10.52
CA ALA A 431 -16.47 -16.42 -9.72
C ALA A 431 -16.78 -15.06 -9.09
N GLN A 432 -18.03 -14.89 -8.66
CA GLN A 432 -18.45 -13.77 -7.83
C GLN A 432 -18.91 -14.26 -6.45
N ILE A 433 -18.51 -13.57 -5.40
CA ILE A 433 -18.92 -13.85 -4.04
C ILE A 433 -19.81 -12.71 -3.54
N SER A 434 -20.92 -13.07 -2.90
CA SER A 434 -21.76 -12.15 -2.12
C SER A 434 -21.84 -12.64 -0.68
N ILE A 435 -21.66 -11.72 0.26
CA ILE A 435 -21.60 -12.02 1.70
C ILE A 435 -22.66 -11.19 2.39
N LYS A 436 -23.52 -11.85 3.15
CA LYS A 436 -24.48 -11.23 4.05
C LYS A 436 -24.03 -11.44 5.49
N ILE A 437 -24.01 -10.40 6.27
CA ILE A 437 -23.51 -10.37 7.64
C ILE A 437 -24.61 -9.77 8.53
N ASP A 438 -25.08 -10.53 9.49
CA ASP A 438 -26.07 -10.10 10.48
C ASP A 438 -25.52 -10.33 11.89
N ARG A 439 -25.53 -9.31 12.76
CA ARG A 439 -24.98 -9.38 14.12
C ARG A 439 -25.62 -10.49 14.96
N ASP A 440 -26.91 -10.63 14.87
CA ASP A 440 -27.73 -11.57 15.66
C ASP A 440 -28.07 -12.84 14.89
N SER A 441 -27.31 -13.14 13.82
CA SER A 441 -27.51 -14.36 13.02
C SER A 441 -27.03 -15.60 13.77
N ASP A 442 -27.78 -16.71 13.62
CA ASP A 442 -27.36 -18.06 14.00
C ASP A 442 -26.38 -18.69 13.00
N ALA A 443 -26.02 -17.97 11.93
CA ALA A 443 -25.08 -18.43 10.92
C ALA A 443 -23.67 -18.65 11.50
N PRO A 444 -22.82 -19.46 10.85
CA PRO A 444 -21.45 -19.67 11.28
C PRO A 444 -20.70 -18.34 11.39
N LYS A 445 -19.96 -18.11 12.48
CA LYS A 445 -19.14 -16.89 12.65
C LYS A 445 -17.88 -16.87 11.78
N THR A 446 -17.59 -17.97 11.10
CA THR A 446 -16.47 -18.12 10.17
C THR A 446 -16.86 -19.07 9.07
N ILE A 447 -16.62 -18.70 7.83
CA ILE A 447 -16.79 -19.55 6.65
C ILE A 447 -15.44 -19.70 5.96
N GLU A 448 -15.13 -20.91 5.53
CA GLU A 448 -13.98 -21.20 4.69
C GLU A 448 -14.45 -21.76 3.35
N ILE A 449 -13.99 -21.16 2.26
CA ILE A 449 -14.27 -21.60 0.89
C ILE A 449 -12.96 -21.88 0.14
N PRO A 450 -12.95 -22.85 -0.80
CA PRO A 450 -11.78 -23.07 -1.63
C PRO A 450 -11.39 -21.81 -2.42
N LYS A 451 -10.10 -21.57 -2.57
CA LYS A 451 -9.57 -20.46 -3.36
C LYS A 451 -9.87 -20.62 -4.86
N ASN A 452 -9.79 -21.85 -5.37
CA ASN A 452 -9.97 -22.17 -6.79
C ASN A 452 -11.46 -22.36 -7.11
N LEU A 453 -12.21 -21.26 -7.10
CA LEU A 453 -13.59 -21.26 -7.53
C LEU A 453 -13.63 -21.36 -9.07
N LYS A 454 -14.12 -22.49 -9.60
CA LYS A 454 -14.21 -22.73 -11.04
C LYS A 454 -15.60 -22.36 -11.58
N GLY A 455 -15.59 -21.65 -12.71
CA GLY A 455 -16.79 -21.30 -13.46
C GLY A 455 -17.46 -20.00 -13.02
N LYS A 456 -18.25 -19.40 -13.91
CA LYS A 456 -19.03 -18.17 -13.64
C LYS A 456 -20.20 -18.44 -12.69
N GLN A 457 -19.90 -18.80 -11.45
CA GLN A 457 -20.90 -19.07 -10.42
C GLN A 457 -20.93 -17.92 -9.41
N SER A 458 -22.12 -17.61 -8.94
CA SER A 458 -22.32 -16.67 -7.83
C SER A 458 -22.47 -17.44 -6.54
N TYR A 459 -21.63 -17.16 -5.56
CA TYR A 459 -21.69 -17.74 -4.22
C TYR A 459 -22.34 -16.73 -3.27
N ASN A 460 -23.48 -17.11 -2.67
CA ASN A 460 -24.16 -16.30 -1.66
C ASN A 460 -23.89 -16.92 -0.28
N LEU A 461 -23.18 -16.20 0.55
CA LEU A 461 -22.74 -16.63 1.87
C LEU A 461 -23.45 -15.81 2.95
N SER A 462 -23.84 -16.46 4.05
CA SER A 462 -24.40 -15.78 5.23
C SER A 462 -23.56 -16.11 6.44
N VAL A 463 -23.15 -15.08 7.19
CA VAL A 463 -22.28 -15.17 8.36
C VAL A 463 -22.86 -14.41 9.53
#